data_06249bd1bcd1523af4ab2f82f1ab79c6
#
_entry.id   06249bd1bcd1523af4ab2f82f1ab79c6
#
_cell.length_a   1.000
_cell.length_b   1.000
_cell.length_c   1.000
_cell.angle_alpha   90.00
_cell.angle_beta   90.00
_cell.angle_gamma   90.00
#
_symmetry.space_group_name_H-M   'P 1'
#
loop_
_entity.id
_entity.type
_entity.pdbx_description
1 polymer ?
#
loop_
_entity_poly.entity_id
_entity_poly.type
_entity_poly.pdbx_seq_one_letter_code
_entity_poly.pdbx_strand_id
1 'polypeptide(L)'
;LVYSVTRVDEGQQEEMKEYSEENSDEWKKWLHDTRLELTRADLDWVLHVGSKVDEVPGPLQAFNLSRPIWLDGLTQNEFMHTMRRVWLTKLSLIHRIKFLFGTGSGKPGPVDDWNKKKGQVSTRKSKPTTNEPREVDTDETGGFGRDFDPADWA
;
A
#
# COMPACT_ATOMS: atom_id res chain seq x y z
N LEU A 1 15.71 -9.14 -10.99
CA LEU A 1 14.78 -9.40 -9.90
C LEU A 1 14.09 -8.11 -9.49
N VAL A 2 12.77 -8.05 -9.54
CA VAL A 2 11.97 -7.01 -8.89
C VAL A 2 11.65 -7.50 -7.47
N TYR A 3 11.95 -6.67 -6.47
CA TYR A 3 11.90 -7.09 -5.07
C TYR A 3 11.35 -5.98 -4.18
N SER A 4 10.50 -6.32 -3.23
CA SER A 4 9.92 -5.40 -2.24
C SER A 4 9.91 -6.03 -0.85
N VAL A 5 10.46 -5.31 0.13
CA VAL A 5 10.36 -5.65 1.56
C VAL A 5 9.39 -4.68 2.21
N THR A 6 8.55 -5.19 3.08
CA THR A 6 7.63 -4.38 3.87
C THR A 6 7.67 -4.85 5.32
N ARG A 7 7.97 -3.95 6.23
CA ARG A 7 7.84 -4.19 7.67
C ARG A 7 6.43 -3.81 8.12
N VAL A 8 5.85 -4.61 8.98
CA VAL A 8 4.59 -4.31 9.64
C VAL A 8 4.88 -3.40 10.82
N ASP A 9 4.04 -2.40 11.02
CA ASP A 9 4.15 -1.46 12.15
C ASP A 9 4.06 -2.17 13.49
N GLU A 10 4.80 -1.71 14.50
CA GLU A 10 4.85 -2.32 15.83
C GLU A 10 3.47 -2.37 16.49
N GLY A 11 2.67 -1.29 16.39
CA GLY A 11 1.32 -1.29 16.92
C GLY A 11 0.42 -2.32 16.24
N GLN A 12 0.55 -2.50 14.92
CA GLN A 12 -0.17 -3.56 14.21
C GLN A 12 0.28 -4.96 14.62
N GLN A 13 1.57 -5.13 14.95
CA GLN A 13 2.07 -6.41 15.46
C GLN A 13 1.52 -6.73 16.85
N GLU A 14 1.35 -5.73 17.72
CA GLU A 14 0.71 -5.88 19.04
C GLU A 14 -0.75 -6.30 18.88
N GLU A 15 -1.53 -5.61 18.04
CA GLU A 15 -2.92 -5.97 17.72
C GLU A 15 -3.03 -7.39 17.15
N MET A 16 -2.12 -7.78 16.24
CA MET A 16 -2.08 -9.14 15.70
C MET A 16 -1.76 -10.18 16.77
N LYS A 17 -0.90 -9.83 17.72
CA LYS A 17 -0.55 -10.71 18.84
C LYS A 17 -1.75 -10.94 19.74
N GLU A 18 -2.42 -9.88 20.17
CA GLU A 18 -3.66 -9.98 20.98
C GLU A 18 -4.74 -10.79 20.25
N TYR A 19 -4.95 -10.50 18.96
CA TYR A 19 -5.89 -11.24 18.11
C TYR A 19 -5.53 -12.73 18.00
N SER A 20 -4.26 -13.07 17.89
CA SER A 20 -3.81 -14.47 17.79
C SER A 20 -3.97 -15.25 19.09
N GLU A 21 -3.88 -14.59 20.23
CA GLU A 21 -4.10 -15.18 21.55
C GLU A 21 -5.59 -15.44 21.82
N GLU A 22 -6.47 -14.52 21.39
CA GLU A 22 -7.93 -14.63 21.57
C GLU A 22 -8.58 -15.55 20.52
N ASN A 23 -8.13 -15.52 19.26
CA ASN A 23 -8.77 -16.14 18.10
C ASN A 23 -7.75 -16.96 17.28
N SER A 24 -7.12 -17.94 17.90
CA SER A 24 -5.98 -18.68 17.32
C SER A 24 -6.31 -19.36 15.98
N ASP A 25 -7.51 -19.92 15.83
CA ASP A 25 -7.91 -20.63 14.61
C ASP A 25 -8.23 -19.65 13.47
N GLU A 26 -8.82 -18.51 13.78
CA GLU A 26 -9.07 -17.46 12.80
C GLU A 26 -7.75 -16.81 12.34
N TRP A 27 -6.79 -16.65 13.26
CA TRP A 27 -5.45 -16.20 12.93
C TRP A 27 -4.70 -17.16 12.00
N LYS A 28 -4.74 -18.46 12.30
CA LYS A 28 -4.16 -19.50 11.44
C LYS A 28 -4.81 -19.49 10.06
N LYS A 29 -6.14 -19.34 10.00
CA LYS A 29 -6.89 -19.21 8.75
C LYS A 29 -6.48 -17.97 7.97
N TRP A 30 -6.39 -16.82 8.63
CA TRP A 30 -5.95 -15.58 8.00
C TRP A 30 -4.56 -15.69 7.36
N LEU A 31 -3.60 -16.30 8.07
CA LEU A 31 -2.26 -16.58 7.53
C LEU A 31 -2.31 -17.54 6.35
N HIS A 32 -3.14 -18.58 6.43
CA HIS A 32 -3.32 -19.53 5.33
C HIS A 32 -3.92 -18.84 4.09
N ASP A 33 -4.99 -18.11 4.24
CA ASP A 33 -5.65 -17.36 3.16
C ASP A 33 -4.71 -16.34 2.53
N THR A 34 -3.89 -15.67 3.35
CA THR A 34 -2.85 -14.75 2.88
C THR A 34 -1.81 -15.46 2.01
N ARG A 35 -1.35 -16.64 2.41
CA ARG A 35 -0.41 -17.45 1.61
C ARG A 35 -1.01 -17.86 0.27
N LEU A 36 -2.28 -18.29 0.27
CA LEU A 36 -2.99 -18.65 -0.95
C LEU A 36 -3.15 -17.46 -1.89
N GLU A 37 -3.50 -16.28 -1.36
CA GLU A 37 -3.63 -15.05 -2.14
C GLU A 37 -2.29 -14.66 -2.79
N LEU A 38 -1.19 -14.69 -2.03
CA LEU A 38 0.14 -14.38 -2.54
C LEU A 38 0.60 -15.39 -3.61
N THR A 39 0.30 -16.67 -3.41
CA THR A 39 0.60 -17.72 -4.41
C THR A 39 -0.18 -17.50 -5.70
N ARG A 40 -1.45 -17.11 -5.60
CA ARG A 40 -2.29 -16.79 -6.77
C ARG A 40 -1.84 -15.53 -7.51
N ALA A 41 -1.15 -14.62 -6.82
CA ALA A 41 -0.60 -13.42 -7.42
C ALA A 41 0.60 -13.70 -8.34
N ASP A 42 1.08 -14.94 -8.43
CA ASP A 42 2.22 -15.34 -9.26
C ASP A 42 3.51 -14.55 -8.90
N LEU A 43 3.77 -14.48 -7.60
CA LEU A 43 4.95 -13.85 -7.01
C LEU A 43 5.64 -14.82 -6.05
N ASP A 44 6.95 -14.74 -5.99
CA ASP A 44 7.69 -15.33 -4.87
C ASP A 44 7.43 -14.49 -3.61
N TRP A 45 7.20 -15.14 -2.49
CA TRP A 45 6.90 -14.45 -1.25
C TRP A 45 7.52 -15.13 -0.03
N VAL A 46 7.81 -14.32 0.97
CA VAL A 46 8.20 -14.77 2.30
C VAL A 46 7.42 -13.97 3.34
N LEU A 47 6.75 -14.67 4.25
CA LEU A 47 6.12 -14.07 5.42
C LEU A 47 6.99 -14.32 6.64
N HIS A 48 7.47 -13.24 7.26
CA HIS A 48 8.22 -13.29 8.50
C HIS A 48 7.24 -13.21 9.67
N VAL A 49 6.95 -14.35 10.24
CA VAL A 49 6.00 -14.51 11.35
C VAL A 49 6.82 -14.70 12.63
N GLY A 50 6.40 -14.07 13.71
CA GLY A 50 7.03 -14.20 15.02
C GLY A 50 7.06 -15.64 15.53
N SER A 51 7.82 -15.88 16.59
CA SER A 51 7.95 -17.19 17.21
C SER A 51 6.59 -17.75 17.61
N LYS A 52 6.43 -19.06 17.50
CA LYS A 52 5.23 -19.76 17.93
C LYS A 52 5.12 -19.73 19.47
N VAL A 53 3.94 -19.47 19.96
CA VAL A 53 3.55 -19.65 21.36
C VAL A 53 2.39 -20.63 21.38
N ASP A 54 2.51 -21.72 22.12
CA ASP A 54 1.49 -22.78 22.22
C ASP A 54 0.95 -23.26 20.84
N GLU A 55 1.88 -23.54 19.89
CA GLU A 55 1.59 -23.93 18.50
C GLU A 55 0.89 -22.84 17.64
N VAL A 56 0.61 -21.67 18.18
CA VAL A 56 0.05 -20.53 17.44
C VAL A 56 1.19 -19.71 16.84
N PRO A 57 1.17 -19.43 15.53
CA PRO A 57 2.15 -18.54 14.92
C PRO A 57 2.03 -17.14 15.52
N GLY A 58 3.16 -16.49 15.81
CA GLY A 58 3.21 -15.11 16.30
C GLY A 58 2.72 -14.09 15.25
N PRO A 59 2.81 -12.80 15.55
CA PRO A 59 2.37 -11.74 14.64
C PRO A 59 3.20 -11.69 13.36
N LEU A 60 2.63 -11.19 12.29
CA LEU A 60 3.33 -10.91 11.05
C LEU A 60 4.24 -9.70 11.25
N GLN A 61 5.55 -9.89 11.17
CA GLN A 61 6.57 -8.85 11.40
C GLN A 61 6.98 -8.13 10.10
N ALA A 62 7.08 -8.89 9.02
CA ALA A 62 7.43 -8.37 7.71
C ALA A 62 6.97 -9.33 6.61
N PHE A 63 6.92 -8.83 5.40
CA PHE A 63 6.75 -9.68 4.23
C PHE A 63 7.59 -9.18 3.05
N ASN A 64 8.05 -10.13 2.27
CA ASN A 64 8.83 -9.89 1.07
C ASN A 64 8.05 -10.42 -0.12
N LEU A 65 8.07 -9.65 -1.19
CA LEU A 65 7.50 -10.04 -2.49
C LEU A 65 8.57 -9.86 -3.54
N SER A 66 8.69 -10.84 -4.45
CA SER A 66 9.65 -10.75 -5.54
C SER A 66 9.15 -11.46 -6.78
N ARG A 67 9.74 -11.08 -7.91
CA ARG A 67 9.58 -11.79 -9.18
C ARG A 67 10.85 -11.69 -10.00
N PRO A 68 11.41 -12.80 -10.47
CA PRO A 68 12.52 -12.78 -11.39
C PRO A 68 12.05 -12.35 -12.80
N ILE A 69 12.90 -11.63 -13.51
CA ILE A 69 12.78 -11.40 -14.95
C ILE A 69 14.09 -11.89 -15.53
N TRP A 70 14.01 -12.84 -16.44
CA TRP A 70 15.18 -13.39 -17.14
C TRP A 70 15.66 -12.42 -18.20
N LEU A 71 16.94 -12.42 -18.49
CA LEU A 71 17.55 -11.45 -19.42
C LEU A 71 16.97 -11.54 -20.83
N ASP A 72 16.65 -12.72 -21.30
CA ASP A 72 16.03 -12.98 -22.60
C ASP A 72 14.57 -12.48 -22.69
N GLY A 73 13.88 -12.38 -21.55
CA GLY A 73 12.52 -11.82 -21.45
C GLY A 73 12.48 -10.39 -20.94
N LEU A 74 13.61 -9.75 -20.66
CA LEU A 74 13.66 -8.41 -20.10
C LEU A 74 13.32 -7.34 -21.16
N THR A 75 12.05 -7.01 -21.24
CA THR A 75 11.55 -5.87 -22.01
C THR A 75 11.04 -4.78 -21.09
N GLN A 76 10.90 -3.56 -21.58
CA GLN A 76 10.32 -2.45 -20.82
C GLN A 76 8.91 -2.80 -20.34
N ASN A 77 8.10 -3.43 -21.15
CA ASN A 77 6.75 -3.85 -20.80
C ASN A 77 6.77 -4.90 -19.69
N GLU A 78 7.59 -5.95 -19.81
CA GLU A 78 7.68 -7.00 -18.78
C GLU A 78 8.17 -6.42 -17.45
N PHE A 79 9.14 -5.52 -17.48
CA PHE A 79 9.59 -4.82 -16.28
C PHE A 79 8.47 -4.03 -15.61
N MET A 80 7.73 -3.21 -16.38
CA MET A 80 6.64 -2.40 -15.85
C MET A 80 5.48 -3.26 -15.35
N HIS A 81 5.13 -4.34 -16.06
CA HIS A 81 4.11 -5.28 -15.59
C HIS A 81 4.50 -5.97 -14.30
N THR A 82 5.74 -6.39 -14.18
CA THR A 82 6.26 -7.04 -12.97
C THR A 82 6.27 -6.06 -11.79
N MET A 83 6.75 -4.84 -11.99
CA MET A 83 6.70 -3.79 -10.96
C MET A 83 5.27 -3.52 -10.49
N ARG A 84 4.34 -3.35 -11.43
CA ARG A 84 2.93 -3.11 -11.12
C ARG A 84 2.31 -4.28 -10.33
N ARG A 85 2.61 -5.52 -10.72
CA ARG A 85 2.13 -6.73 -10.02
C ARG A 85 2.62 -6.76 -8.58
N VAL A 86 3.92 -6.61 -8.36
CA VAL A 86 4.52 -6.55 -7.01
C VAL A 86 3.90 -5.42 -6.19
N TRP A 87 3.72 -4.23 -6.79
CA TRP A 87 3.14 -3.08 -6.13
C TRP A 87 1.67 -3.29 -5.73
N LEU A 88 0.83 -3.78 -6.64
CA LEU A 88 -0.59 -3.99 -6.35
C LEU A 88 -0.80 -5.09 -5.30
N THR A 89 -0.03 -6.17 -5.36
CA THR A 89 -0.09 -7.23 -4.35
C THR A 89 0.36 -6.73 -2.98
N LYS A 90 1.43 -5.92 -2.95
CA LYS A 90 1.86 -5.25 -1.71
C LYS A 90 0.76 -4.36 -1.13
N LEU A 91 0.12 -3.54 -1.96
CA LEU A 91 -0.97 -2.66 -1.53
C LEU A 91 -2.17 -3.46 -1.00
N SER A 92 -2.56 -4.55 -1.68
CA SER A 92 -3.65 -5.43 -1.24
C SER A 92 -3.39 -5.93 0.18
N LEU A 93 -2.20 -6.45 0.45
CA LEU A 93 -1.85 -6.95 1.78
C LEU A 93 -1.79 -5.83 2.83
N ILE A 94 -1.23 -4.67 2.50
CA ILE A 94 -1.21 -3.51 3.39
C ILE A 94 -2.65 -3.06 3.75
N HIS A 95 -3.54 -2.98 2.77
CA HIS A 95 -4.94 -2.60 3.01
C HIS A 95 -5.65 -3.64 3.88
N ARG A 96 -5.42 -4.91 3.66
CA ARG A 96 -5.98 -5.99 4.47
C ARG A 96 -5.50 -5.93 5.92
N ILE A 97 -4.19 -5.69 6.13
CA ILE A 97 -3.62 -5.50 7.46
C ILE A 97 -4.25 -4.27 8.13
N LYS A 98 -4.31 -3.13 7.45
CA LYS A 98 -4.90 -1.90 7.99
C LYS A 98 -6.39 -2.04 8.32
N PHE A 99 -7.12 -2.80 7.53
CA PHE A 99 -8.56 -3.02 7.74
C PHE A 99 -8.83 -3.84 8.99
N LEU A 100 -8.02 -4.87 9.27
CA LEU A 100 -8.23 -5.77 10.40
C LEU A 100 -7.52 -5.33 11.68
N PHE A 101 -6.34 -4.74 11.58
CA PHE A 101 -5.45 -4.42 12.70
C PHE A 101 -5.14 -2.92 12.80
N GLY A 102 -5.97 -2.09 12.19
CA GLY A 102 -5.84 -0.64 12.27
C GLY A 102 -4.66 -0.05 11.50
N THR A 103 -4.50 1.25 11.63
CA THR A 103 -3.48 2.01 10.89
C THR A 103 -2.07 1.91 11.48
N GLY A 104 -1.95 1.27 12.65
CA GLY A 104 -0.71 1.22 13.42
C GLY A 104 -0.43 2.51 14.21
N SER A 105 0.47 2.42 15.17
CA SER A 105 0.97 3.55 15.97
C SER A 105 2.29 4.11 15.42
N GLY A 106 2.67 3.73 14.22
CA GLY A 106 3.96 4.02 13.62
C GLY A 106 4.30 5.49 13.54
N LYS A 107 5.57 5.79 13.61
CA LYS A 107 6.07 7.16 13.34
C LYS A 107 5.57 7.59 11.98
N PRO A 108 4.92 8.76 11.87
CA PRO A 108 4.44 9.24 10.59
C PRO A 108 5.59 9.27 9.58
N GLY A 109 5.37 8.67 8.42
CA GLY A 109 6.34 8.75 7.33
C GLY A 109 6.48 10.20 6.83
N PRO A 110 7.51 10.51 6.04
CA PRO A 110 7.73 11.86 5.51
C PRO A 110 6.51 12.45 4.79
N VAL A 111 5.65 11.59 4.22
CA VAL A 111 4.40 11.99 3.53
C VAL A 111 3.28 12.30 4.53
N ASP A 112 3.23 11.59 5.65
CA ASP A 112 2.23 11.82 6.69
C ASP A 112 2.47 13.15 7.42
N ASP A 113 3.73 13.54 7.60
CA ASP A 113 4.10 14.84 8.15
C ASP A 113 3.71 15.99 7.23
N TRP A 114 3.72 15.76 5.92
CA TRP A 114 3.29 16.78 4.96
C TRP A 114 1.79 17.04 5.04
N ASN A 115 1.00 15.99 5.22
CA ASN A 115 -0.44 16.10 5.42
C ASN A 115 -0.80 16.76 6.77
N LYS A 116 -0.04 16.50 7.83
CA LYS A 116 -0.20 17.17 9.13
C LYS A 116 0.11 18.67 9.06
N LYS A 117 1.16 19.07 8.33
CA LYS A 117 1.48 20.51 8.11
C LYS A 117 0.41 21.23 7.29
N LYS A 118 -0.26 20.54 6.34
CA LYS A 118 -1.40 21.10 5.60
C LYS A 118 -2.66 21.22 6.46
N GLY A 119 -2.89 20.32 7.42
CA GLY A 119 -4.06 20.33 8.31
C GLY A 119 -4.01 21.42 9.38
N GLN A 120 -2.84 22.01 9.67
CA GLN A 120 -2.71 23.16 10.59
C GLN A 120 -2.98 24.53 9.93
N VAL A 121 -3.11 24.57 8.61
CA VAL A 121 -3.49 25.78 7.91
C VAL A 121 -4.89 25.58 7.35
N SER A 122 -5.87 25.91 8.12
CA SER A 122 -7.24 26.26 7.77
C SER A 122 -8.33 25.53 8.54
N THR A 123 -8.54 25.92 9.78
CA THR A 123 -9.91 25.99 10.33
C THR A 123 -10.62 27.23 9.73
N ARG A 124 -10.67 27.36 8.43
CA ARG A 124 -11.69 28.16 7.78
C ARG A 124 -12.92 27.27 7.68
N LYS A 125 -13.91 27.55 8.56
CA LYS A 125 -15.28 27.06 8.40
C LYS A 125 -15.68 27.32 6.96
N SER A 126 -15.80 26.25 6.16
CA SER A 126 -16.39 26.33 4.83
C SER A 126 -17.85 26.79 5.02
N LYS A 127 -18.15 28.00 4.58
CA LYS A 127 -19.55 28.39 4.36
C LYS A 127 -20.18 27.38 3.40
N PRO A 128 -21.46 27.02 3.61
CA PRO A 128 -22.15 26.15 2.67
C PRO A 128 -22.10 26.83 1.29
N THR A 129 -21.48 26.21 0.35
CA THR A 129 -21.39 26.69 -1.03
C THR A 129 -22.74 26.43 -1.66
N THR A 130 -23.45 27.51 -1.99
CA THR A 130 -24.61 27.49 -2.88
C THR A 130 -24.20 26.80 -4.18
N ASN A 131 -25.03 25.87 -4.65
CA ASN A 131 -24.83 25.11 -5.89
C ASN A 131 -25.05 26.01 -7.13
N GLU A 132 -24.26 27.05 -7.29
CA GLU A 132 -24.18 27.76 -8.55
C GLU A 132 -23.04 27.19 -9.38
N PRO A 133 -23.28 26.84 -10.66
CA PRO A 133 -22.22 26.35 -11.53
C PRO A 133 -21.18 27.45 -11.66
N ARG A 134 -19.99 27.21 -11.08
CA ARG A 134 -18.84 28.09 -11.21
C ARG A 134 -18.26 27.87 -12.60
N GLU A 135 -18.42 28.85 -13.49
CA GLU A 135 -17.62 28.89 -14.70
C GLU A 135 -16.15 28.91 -14.30
N VAL A 136 -15.42 27.84 -14.63
CA VAL A 136 -13.98 27.76 -14.46
C VAL A 136 -13.40 28.54 -15.61
N ASP A 137 -12.90 29.74 -15.32
CA ASP A 137 -12.10 30.49 -16.28
C ASP A 137 -10.81 29.70 -16.56
N THR A 138 -10.77 29.02 -17.69
CA THR A 138 -9.65 28.19 -18.12
C THR A 138 -8.45 29.01 -18.59
N ASP A 139 -8.58 30.33 -18.66
CA ASP A 139 -7.52 31.20 -19.19
C ASP A 139 -6.47 31.59 -18.13
N GLU A 140 -6.78 31.49 -16.83
CA GLU A 140 -5.83 31.85 -15.75
C GLU A 140 -5.12 30.66 -15.11
N THR A 141 -5.57 29.44 -15.27
CA THR A 141 -4.83 28.26 -14.86
C THR A 141 -3.85 27.91 -15.96
N GLY A 142 -2.56 28.16 -15.76
CA GLY A 142 -1.49 27.60 -16.57
C GLY A 142 -1.58 26.07 -16.56
N GLY A 143 -2.63 25.57 -17.20
CA GLY A 143 -2.94 24.15 -17.32
C GLY A 143 -1.88 23.47 -18.17
N PHE A 144 -1.52 22.29 -17.75
CA PHE A 144 -0.74 21.32 -18.49
C PHE A 144 -1.34 21.14 -19.88
N GLY A 145 -0.90 21.88 -20.86
CA GLY A 145 -1.42 21.78 -22.23
C GLY A 145 -1.32 23.05 -23.08
N ARG A 146 -0.96 24.21 -22.50
CA ARG A 146 -0.81 25.45 -23.29
C ARG A 146 0.38 25.44 -24.23
N ASP A 147 1.40 24.63 -23.92
CA ASP A 147 2.66 24.51 -24.70
C ASP A 147 2.80 23.13 -25.38
N PHE A 148 1.70 22.35 -25.48
CA PHE A 148 1.74 21.07 -26.15
C PHE A 148 1.45 21.25 -27.65
N ASP A 149 2.51 21.25 -28.46
CA ASP A 149 2.39 21.16 -29.90
C ASP A 149 2.52 19.66 -30.33
N PRO A 150 1.45 19.06 -30.86
CA PRO A 150 1.51 17.68 -31.35
C PRO A 150 2.55 17.47 -32.47
N ALA A 151 2.97 18.54 -33.15
CA ALA A 151 3.96 18.46 -34.23
C ALA A 151 5.39 18.23 -33.70
N ASP A 152 5.67 18.49 -32.44
CA ASP A 152 6.99 18.24 -31.84
C ASP A 152 7.29 16.75 -31.59
N TRP A 153 6.32 15.86 -31.87
CA TRP A 153 6.42 14.41 -31.66
C TRP A 153 6.34 13.58 -32.93
N ALA A 154 6.41 14.21 -34.10
CA ALA A 154 6.37 13.51 -35.39
C ALA A 154 7.80 13.17 -35.90
#